data_eb1fa3579005aab5b5f5a992e85d5bbb
#
_entry.id   eb1fa3579005aab5b5f5a992e85d5bbb
#
_cell.length_a   1.000
_cell.length_b   1.000
_cell.length_c   1.000
_cell.angle_alpha   90.00
_cell.angle_beta   90.00
_cell.angle_gamma   90.00
#
_symmetry.space_group_name_H-M   'P 1'
#
loop_
_entity.id
_entity.type
_entity.pdbx_description
1 polymer ?
#
loop_
_entity_poly.entity_id
_entity_poly.type
_entity_poly.pdbx_seq_one_letter_code
_entity_poly.pdbx_strand_id
1 'polypeptide(L)' 'MILKMAHTLQLDEMLITESLLAQRHQQEGEVHLHAKAIVTPSARDYLRMHGVVLIQGASGS' A
#
# COMPACT_ATOMS: atom_id res chain seq x y z
N MET A 1 19.58 -16.75 -5.23
CA MET A 1 19.26 -16.35 -5.14
C MET A 1 18.48 -15.65 -4.93
N ILE A 2 18.04 -15.32 -4.71
CA ILE A 2 17.40 -14.65 -4.77
C ILE A 2 16.92 -13.91 -4.07
N LEU A 3 16.88 -13.31 -3.92
CA LEU A 3 16.56 -12.56 -3.37
C LEU A 3 15.54 -12.05 -3.18
N LYS A 4 15.07 -11.84 -2.62
CA LYS A 4 14.12 -11.38 -2.58
C LYS A 4 13.98 -10.22 -2.07
N MET A 5 13.71 -9.46 -2.44
CA MET A 5 13.58 -8.29 -2.09
C MET A 5 12.29 -7.93 -1.69
N ALA A 6 12.00 -7.03 -0.91
CA ALA A 6 10.72 -6.57 -0.60
C ALA A 6 10.07 -6.07 -1.80
N HIS A 7 8.93 -6.55 -2.10
CA HIS A 7 8.19 -6.05 -3.23
C HIS A 7 7.44 -4.81 -2.83
N THR A 8 7.30 -3.90 -3.74
CA THR A 8 6.57 -2.67 -3.53
C THR A 8 5.37 -2.64 -4.45
N LEU A 9 4.21 -2.37 -3.89
CA LEU A 9 2.99 -2.22 -4.68
C LEU A 9 2.71 -0.74 -4.82
N GLN A 10 2.61 -0.26 -6.04
CA GLN A 10 2.30 1.13 -6.29
C GLN A 10 0.87 1.26 -6.76
N LEU A 11 0.10 2.11 -6.12
CA LEU A 11 -1.29 2.33 -6.48
C LEU A 11 -1.46 3.78 -6.88
N ASP A 12 -2.08 3.96 -8.03
CA ASP A 12 -2.33 5.31 -8.53
C ASP A 12 -3.71 5.80 -8.20
N GLU A 13 -4.53 4.98 -7.57
CA GLU A 13 -5.86 5.37 -7.22
C GLU A 13 -5.84 6.43 -6.13
N MET A 14 -6.80 7.33 -6.18
CA MET A 14 -6.90 8.36 -5.17
C MET A 14 -7.70 7.92 -3.97
N LEU A 15 -8.50 6.89 -4.09
CA LEU A 15 -9.24 6.34 -2.96
C LEU A 15 -8.80 4.90 -2.75
N ILE A 16 -8.21 4.65 -1.63
CA ILE A 16 -7.68 3.33 -1.31
C ILE A 16 -8.63 2.66 -0.33
N THR A 17 -9.25 1.58 -0.78
CA THR A 17 -10.20 0.85 0.05
C THR A 17 -9.66 -0.53 0.33
N GLU A 18 -10.26 -1.20 1.30
CA GLU A 18 -9.88 -2.55 1.61
C GLU A 18 -10.08 -3.46 0.42
N SER A 19 -11.16 -3.26 -0.33
CA SER A 19 -11.42 -4.09 -1.51
C SER A 19 -10.32 -3.92 -2.53
N LEU A 20 -9.87 -2.70 -2.73
CA LEU A 20 -8.81 -2.45 -3.68
C LEU A 20 -7.53 -3.14 -3.24
N LEU A 21 -7.20 -3.05 -1.97
CA LEU A 21 -6.01 -3.71 -1.47
C LEU A 21 -6.13 -5.21 -1.58
N ALA A 22 -7.30 -5.77 -1.30
CA ALA A 22 -7.48 -7.20 -1.39
C ALA A 22 -7.30 -7.68 -2.82
N GLN A 23 -7.65 -6.84 -3.79
CA GLN A 23 -7.51 -7.23 -5.17
C GLN A 23 -6.09 -7.08 -5.68
N ARG A 24 -5.39 -6.04 -5.21
CA ARG A 24 -4.09 -5.73 -5.77
C ARG A 24 -2.94 -6.25 -4.95
N HIS A 25 -3.10 -6.29 -3.66
CA HIS A 25 -1.99 -6.69 -2.79
C HIS A 25 -1.84 -8.19 -2.83
N GLN A 26 -0.62 -8.64 -3.03
CA GLN A 26 -0.35 -10.06 -3.00
C GLN A 26 0.58 -10.36 -1.83
N GLN A 27 1.84 -10.10 -1.97
CA GLN A 27 2.75 -10.35 -0.87
C GLN A 27 3.71 -9.20 -0.69
N GLU A 28 3.39 -8.06 -1.25
CA GLU A 28 4.28 -6.92 -1.12
C GLU A 28 4.38 -6.46 0.32
N GLY A 29 5.54 -6.07 0.73
CA GLY A 29 5.74 -5.57 2.08
C GLY A 29 5.54 -4.07 2.21
N GLU A 30 5.45 -3.36 1.09
CA GLU A 30 5.26 -1.93 1.09
C GLU A 30 4.23 -1.55 0.07
N VAL A 31 3.42 -0.55 0.39
CA VAL A 31 2.46 0.00 -0.55
C VAL A 31 2.75 1.49 -0.66
N HIS A 32 3.00 1.93 -1.89
CA HIS A 32 3.26 3.34 -2.15
C HIS A 32 2.03 3.97 -2.77
N LEU A 33 1.56 5.06 -2.18
CA LEU A 33 0.35 5.73 -2.62
C LEU A 33 0.66 7.14 -3.06
N HIS A 34 -0.24 7.68 -3.87
CA HIS A 34 -0.16 9.06 -4.26
C HIS A 34 -0.26 9.95 -3.03
N ALA A 35 0.40 11.09 -3.08
CA ALA A 35 0.43 11.99 -1.93
C ALA A 35 -0.96 12.39 -1.49
N LYS A 36 -1.90 12.49 -2.42
CA LYS A 36 -3.24 12.93 -2.10
C LYS A 36 -4.23 11.79 -1.97
N ALA A 37 -3.76 10.58 -1.98
CA ALA A 37 -4.67 9.45 -1.89
C ALA A 37 -5.31 9.41 -0.51
N ILE A 38 -6.57 8.99 -0.48
CA ILE A 38 -7.31 8.88 0.76
C ILE A 38 -7.40 7.40 1.10
N VAL A 39 -7.01 7.04 2.30
CA VAL A 39 -7.02 5.66 2.75
C VAL A 39 -8.15 5.50 3.74
N THR A 40 -9.08 4.59 3.44
CA THR A 40 -10.21 4.37 4.34
C THR A 40 -9.72 3.68 5.61
N PRO A 41 -10.50 3.76 6.69
CA PRO A 41 -10.11 3.06 7.91
C PRO A 41 -9.96 1.56 7.73
N SER A 42 -10.81 0.94 6.93
CA SER A 42 -10.69 -0.51 6.72
C SER A 42 -9.46 -0.82 5.90
N ALA A 43 -9.09 0.05 4.97
CA ALA A 43 -7.87 -0.16 4.21
C ALA A 43 -6.66 -0.06 5.11
N ARG A 44 -6.67 0.92 6.01
CA ARG A 44 -5.57 1.08 6.93
C ARG A 44 -5.45 -0.13 7.84
N ASP A 45 -6.59 -0.67 8.26
CA ASP A 45 -6.63 -1.85 9.09
C ASP A 45 -6.07 -3.05 8.35
N TYR A 46 -6.43 -3.17 7.07
CA TYR A 46 -5.92 -4.25 6.24
C TYR A 46 -4.39 -4.22 6.22
N LEU A 47 -3.83 -3.04 6.00
CA LEU A 47 -2.38 -2.93 5.91
C LEU A 47 -1.72 -3.29 7.24
N ARG A 48 -2.34 -2.89 8.33
CA ARG A 48 -1.77 -3.18 9.63
C ARG A 48 -1.83 -4.68 9.92
N MET A 49 -2.94 -5.30 9.58
CA MET A 49 -3.10 -6.73 9.85
C MET A 49 -2.14 -7.56 9.03
N HIS A 50 -1.78 -7.09 7.85
CA HIS A 50 -0.87 -7.83 7.01
C HIS A 50 0.58 -7.39 7.18
N GLY A 51 0.83 -6.50 8.11
CA GLY A 51 2.21 -6.05 8.36
C GLY A 51 2.80 -5.29 7.20
N VAL A 52 1.98 -4.55 6.45
CA VAL A 52 2.44 -3.84 5.27
C VAL A 52 2.77 -2.40 5.65
N VAL A 53 3.89 -1.92 5.18
CA VAL A 53 4.30 -0.55 5.42
C VAL A 53 3.63 0.34 4.38
N LEU A 54 2.99 1.41 4.85
CA LEU A 54 2.33 2.35 3.97
C LEU A 54 3.23 3.56 3.79
N ILE A 55 3.54 3.86 2.54
CA ILE A 55 4.34 5.03 2.21
C ILE A 55 3.51 5.91 1.30
N GLN A 56 3.23 7.11 1.74
CA GLN A 56 2.36 8.00 1.01
C GLN A 56 3.05 9.31 0.74
N GLY A 57 3.09 9.66 -0.50
CA GLY A 57 3.53 10.96 -0.85
C GLY A 57 4.84 11.30 -0.55
N ALA A 58 5.64 10.76 -0.90
CA ALA A 58 6.81 11.12 -0.62
C ALA A 58 7.14 12.41 -0.81
N SER A 59 6.76 12.99 -1.45
CA SER A 59 7.18 14.12 -1.80
C SER A 59 7.61 14.90 -0.84
N GLY A 60 7.51 14.77 -0.14
CA GLY A 60 8.00 15.55 0.65
C GLY A 60 8.38 16.61 0.56
N SER A 61 8.40 16.53 0.39
CA SER A 61 8.85 17.40 0.37
C SER A 61 9.00 17.85 0.67
#